data_2aa471564d9a70bf5dae973cb9648972
#
_entry.id   2aa471564d9a70bf5dae973cb9648972
#
_cell.length_a   1.000
_cell.length_b   1.000
_cell.length_c   1.000
_cell.angle_alpha   90.00
_cell.angle_beta   90.00
_cell.angle_gamma   90.00
#
_symmetry.space_group_name_H-M   'P 1'
#
loop_
_entity.id
_entity.type
_entity.pdbx_description
1 polymer ?
#
loop_
_entity_poly.entity_id
_entity_poly.type
_entity_poly.pdbx_seq_one_letter_code
_entity_poly.pdbx_strand_id
1 'polypeptide(L)'
;MKRTSEKFIFFAFALLILAACSSTKPKNEGWIQLFNGNDLTDWNVKITGYPLNENYGNTFRVEDSLLKVRYDQYEKFDGKFGHIFYKHPYSHYRIRVEYRFVGDQCPEGPGWAFRNSGIMIHGQSAESMEVKQDFPVSIEVQLLGGNGKDERSTLNLCTPGTNVVYNDTLWTQHCTNSSSKTYHGDQWVTVEVEVQGDSIIKHIIDGQTVLEYSKPQLDPRDPSFQKLLPADKNILLSKGSISLQAESHPVDFRKVELLNLGDDCN
;
A
#
# COMPACT_ATOMS: atom_id res chain seq x y z
N MET A 1 -59.62 12.47 75.46
CA MET A 1 -58.73 13.09 74.37
C MET A 1 -57.60 12.15 74.11
N LYS A 2 -57.71 11.38 73.02
CA LYS A 2 -56.63 10.49 72.51
C LYS A 2 -56.16 11.03 71.17
N ARG A 3 -54.90 11.42 71.08
CA ARG A 3 -54.23 11.82 69.84
C ARG A 3 -53.70 10.56 69.13
N THR A 4 -54.19 10.30 67.98
CA THR A 4 -53.68 9.28 67.10
C THR A 4 -52.53 9.89 66.26
N SER A 5 -51.36 9.24 66.32
CA SER A 5 -50.18 9.61 65.52
C SER A 5 -50.21 8.83 64.20
N GLU A 6 -50.35 9.52 63.07
CA GLU A 6 -50.18 8.94 61.75
C GLU A 6 -48.69 8.93 61.36
N LYS A 7 -48.22 7.73 61.10
CA LYS A 7 -46.83 7.52 60.55
C LYS A 7 -46.87 7.57 59.03
N PHE A 8 -46.30 8.61 58.46
CA PHE A 8 -46.01 8.68 57.01
C PHE A 8 -44.80 7.82 56.70
N ILE A 9 -44.99 6.79 55.87
CA ILE A 9 -43.89 5.96 55.30
C ILE A 9 -43.53 6.58 53.98
N PHE A 10 -42.34 7.16 53.91
CA PHE A 10 -41.73 7.60 52.65
C PHE A 10 -41.09 6.39 51.91
N PHE A 11 -41.69 5.99 50.80
CA PHE A 11 -41.06 5.04 49.86
C PHE A 11 -40.10 5.82 48.99
N ALA A 12 -38.79 5.68 49.23
CA ALA A 12 -37.77 6.18 48.33
C ALA A 12 -37.62 5.22 47.14
N PHE A 13 -38.09 5.65 45.98
CA PHE A 13 -37.87 4.94 44.70
C PHE A 13 -36.46 5.27 44.22
N ALA A 14 -35.53 4.34 44.41
CA ALA A 14 -34.18 4.44 43.83
C ALA A 14 -34.22 4.12 42.32
N LEU A 15 -34.11 5.14 41.49
CA LEU A 15 -33.96 5.01 40.04
C LEU A 15 -32.54 4.53 39.75
N LEU A 16 -32.34 3.24 39.40
CA LEU A 16 -31.10 2.74 38.84
C LEU A 16 -31.00 3.20 37.40
N ILE A 17 -30.16 4.21 37.15
CA ILE A 17 -29.77 4.59 35.79
C ILE A 17 -28.70 3.59 35.33
N LEU A 18 -29.10 2.63 34.50
CA LEU A 18 -28.18 1.77 33.73
C LEU A 18 -27.52 2.63 32.66
N ALA A 19 -26.30 3.10 32.94
CA ALA A 19 -25.43 3.68 31.92
C ALA A 19 -25.01 2.57 30.95
N ALA A 20 -25.72 2.43 29.84
CA ALA A 20 -25.30 1.63 28.74
C ALA A 20 -24.08 2.29 28.10
N CYS A 21 -22.87 1.80 28.40
CA CYS A 21 -21.67 2.10 27.60
C CYS A 21 -21.87 1.54 26.19
N SER A 22 -22.42 2.34 25.30
CA SER A 22 -22.31 2.04 23.88
C SER A 22 -20.86 2.23 23.49
N SER A 23 -20.12 1.15 23.33
CA SER A 23 -18.83 1.17 22.65
C SER A 23 -19.10 1.53 21.17
N THR A 24 -19.06 2.81 20.84
CA THR A 24 -18.99 3.26 19.45
C THR A 24 -17.65 2.78 18.93
N LYS A 25 -17.65 1.72 18.09
CA LYS A 25 -16.51 1.42 17.24
C LYS A 25 -16.14 2.72 16.52
N PRO A 26 -14.85 3.10 16.45
CA PRO A 26 -14.47 4.29 15.71
C PRO A 26 -15.01 4.13 14.29
N LYS A 27 -15.85 5.04 13.86
CA LYS A 27 -16.34 5.13 12.50
C LYS A 27 -15.10 5.31 11.63
N ASN A 28 -14.87 4.40 10.69
CA ASN A 28 -13.82 4.53 9.66
C ASN A 28 -14.25 5.68 8.74
N GLU A 29 -14.01 6.93 9.16
CA GLU A 29 -14.50 8.11 8.48
C GLU A 29 -13.86 8.20 7.10
N GLY A 30 -14.57 7.71 6.07
CA GLY A 30 -14.21 7.85 4.67
C GLY A 30 -13.16 6.86 4.12
N TRP A 31 -12.54 6.02 4.94
CA TRP A 31 -11.57 5.01 4.46
C TRP A 31 -12.28 3.84 3.76
N ILE A 32 -11.89 3.59 2.53
CA ILE A 32 -12.33 2.46 1.70
C ILE A 32 -11.34 1.32 1.93
N GLN A 33 -11.84 0.14 2.30
CA GLN A 33 -11.00 -1.06 2.39
C GLN A 33 -10.75 -1.60 0.99
N LEU A 34 -9.52 -1.46 0.48
CA LEU A 34 -9.13 -2.03 -0.81
C LEU A 34 -8.94 -3.55 -0.69
N PHE A 35 -8.45 -4.02 0.46
CA PHE A 35 -8.37 -5.44 0.79
C PHE A 35 -9.50 -5.80 1.77
N ASN A 36 -10.36 -6.74 1.37
CA ASN A 36 -11.58 -7.12 2.09
C ASN A 36 -11.36 -8.17 3.20
N GLY A 37 -10.14 -8.73 3.31
CA GLY A 37 -9.78 -9.76 4.29
C GLY A 37 -10.27 -11.18 3.96
N ASN A 38 -10.93 -11.39 2.82
CA ASN A 38 -11.55 -12.68 2.48
C ASN A 38 -11.00 -13.29 1.18
N ASP A 39 -10.83 -12.49 0.14
CA ASP A 39 -10.43 -12.95 -1.19
C ASP A 39 -9.75 -11.85 -2.01
N LEU A 40 -9.40 -12.16 -3.27
CA LEU A 40 -8.76 -11.26 -4.22
C LEU A 40 -9.75 -10.71 -5.28
N THR A 41 -11.05 -10.69 -5.00
CA THR A 41 -12.11 -10.36 -5.98
C THR A 41 -11.88 -9.03 -6.69
N ASP A 42 -11.33 -8.03 -5.98
CA ASP A 42 -11.10 -6.68 -6.53
C ASP A 42 -9.68 -6.47 -7.03
N TRP A 43 -8.93 -7.55 -7.25
CA TRP A 43 -7.52 -7.49 -7.59
C TRP A 43 -7.18 -8.33 -8.82
N ASN A 44 -6.31 -7.79 -9.68
CA ASN A 44 -5.72 -8.48 -10.81
C ASN A 44 -4.27 -8.85 -10.51
N VAL A 45 -3.90 -10.11 -10.77
CA VAL A 45 -2.53 -10.60 -10.58
C VAL A 45 -1.77 -10.54 -11.90
N LYS A 46 -0.53 -10.03 -11.86
CA LYS A 46 0.40 -10.07 -12.98
C LYS A 46 1.76 -10.55 -12.49
N ILE A 47 2.24 -11.66 -13.06
CA ILE A 47 3.55 -12.24 -12.75
C ILE A 47 4.37 -12.31 -14.05
N THR A 48 5.64 -11.97 -13.98
CA THR A 48 6.57 -12.02 -15.12
C THR A 48 6.56 -13.40 -15.75
N GLY A 49 6.36 -13.45 -17.06
CA GLY A 49 6.30 -14.68 -17.84
C GLY A 49 4.91 -15.30 -17.96
N TYR A 50 3.90 -14.80 -17.25
CA TYR A 50 2.56 -15.36 -17.19
C TYR A 50 1.48 -14.39 -17.68
N PRO A 51 0.38 -14.89 -18.27
CA PRO A 51 -0.79 -14.09 -18.62
C PRO A 51 -1.39 -13.37 -17.42
N LEU A 52 -2.16 -12.31 -17.68
CA LEU A 52 -2.94 -11.61 -16.67
C LEU A 52 -3.85 -12.58 -15.90
N ASN A 53 -3.87 -12.46 -14.58
CA ASN A 53 -4.62 -13.29 -13.64
C ASN A 53 -4.17 -14.76 -13.54
N GLU A 54 -3.07 -15.14 -14.18
CA GLU A 54 -2.38 -16.39 -13.86
C GLU A 54 -1.49 -16.19 -12.64
N ASN A 55 -1.98 -16.64 -11.49
CA ASN A 55 -1.31 -16.53 -10.20
C ASN A 55 -0.36 -17.70 -9.99
N TYR A 56 0.79 -17.69 -10.69
CA TYR A 56 1.78 -18.76 -10.66
C TYR A 56 2.19 -19.11 -9.22
N GLY A 57 2.26 -20.40 -8.90
CA GLY A 57 2.68 -20.86 -7.58
C GLY A 57 1.81 -20.33 -6.43
N ASN A 58 0.58 -19.89 -6.71
CA ASN A 58 -0.31 -19.27 -5.72
C ASN A 58 0.39 -18.17 -4.91
N THR A 59 1.16 -17.32 -5.63
CA THR A 59 2.01 -16.27 -5.04
C THR A 59 1.21 -15.30 -4.17
N PHE A 60 0.09 -14.79 -4.70
CA PHE A 60 -0.83 -13.95 -3.95
C PHE A 60 -2.00 -14.78 -3.46
N ARG A 61 -2.23 -14.79 -2.16
CA ARG A 61 -3.34 -15.54 -1.58
C ARG A 61 -3.86 -14.90 -0.31
N VAL A 62 -5.08 -15.25 0.06
CA VAL A 62 -5.68 -14.81 1.33
C VAL A 62 -5.75 -15.99 2.27
N GLU A 63 -5.10 -15.88 3.40
CA GLU A 63 -5.13 -16.84 4.50
C GLU A 63 -5.11 -16.07 5.83
N ASP A 64 -5.89 -16.52 6.81
CA ASP A 64 -6.00 -15.89 8.14
C ASP A 64 -6.38 -14.40 8.07
N SER A 65 -7.23 -14.03 7.11
CA SER A 65 -7.62 -12.64 6.81
C SER A 65 -6.43 -11.71 6.46
N LEU A 66 -5.34 -12.27 5.96
CA LEU A 66 -4.16 -11.56 5.47
C LEU A 66 -4.04 -11.76 3.95
N LEU A 67 -3.70 -10.70 3.24
CA LEU A 67 -3.16 -10.81 1.89
C LEU A 67 -1.68 -11.20 2.03
N LYS A 68 -1.35 -12.38 1.58
CA LYS A 68 -0.01 -12.98 1.71
C LYS A 68 0.67 -13.11 0.36
N VAL A 69 1.94 -12.77 0.32
CA VAL A 69 2.86 -13.14 -0.77
C VAL A 69 3.68 -14.33 -0.30
N ARG A 70 3.66 -15.41 -1.06
CA ARG A 70 4.33 -16.68 -0.71
C ARG A 70 5.03 -17.29 -1.89
N TYR A 71 6.09 -18.05 -1.59
CA TYR A 71 6.94 -18.75 -2.55
C TYR A 71 7.14 -20.24 -2.22
N ASP A 72 6.29 -20.81 -1.39
CA ASP A 72 6.35 -22.20 -0.95
C ASP A 72 6.08 -23.23 -2.08
N GLN A 73 5.53 -22.77 -3.21
CA GLN A 73 5.34 -23.57 -4.43
C GLN A 73 6.38 -23.26 -5.52
N TYR A 74 7.44 -22.51 -5.18
CA TYR A 74 8.53 -22.20 -6.07
C TYR A 74 9.73 -23.11 -5.76
N GLU A 75 10.31 -23.74 -6.77
CA GLU A 75 11.61 -24.39 -6.65
C GLU A 75 12.69 -23.33 -6.45
N LYS A 76 12.61 -22.24 -7.22
CA LYS A 76 13.49 -21.07 -7.20
C LYS A 76 12.76 -19.84 -7.74
N PHE A 77 13.25 -18.66 -7.44
CA PHE A 77 12.60 -17.40 -7.84
C PHE A 77 12.58 -17.19 -9.37
N ASP A 78 13.71 -17.39 -10.04
CA ASP A 78 13.85 -17.36 -11.49
C ASP A 78 13.23 -16.12 -12.16
N GLY A 79 13.40 -14.94 -11.53
CA GLY A 79 12.90 -13.67 -12.07
C GLY A 79 11.39 -13.52 -12.14
N LYS A 80 10.62 -14.32 -11.38
CA LYS A 80 9.15 -14.25 -11.38
C LYS A 80 8.65 -13.14 -10.46
N PHE A 81 8.97 -11.89 -10.82
CA PHE A 81 8.43 -10.71 -10.15
C PHE A 81 6.91 -10.65 -10.31
N GLY A 82 6.21 -10.23 -9.29
CA GLY A 82 4.76 -10.19 -9.29
C GLY A 82 4.19 -8.88 -8.78
N HIS A 83 3.01 -8.54 -9.27
CA HIS A 83 2.24 -7.39 -8.80
C HIS A 83 0.77 -7.79 -8.71
N ILE A 84 0.09 -7.30 -7.66
CA ILE A 84 -1.36 -7.44 -7.54
C ILE A 84 -1.98 -6.04 -7.60
N PHE A 85 -2.80 -5.81 -8.62
CA PHE A 85 -3.36 -4.50 -8.99
C PHE A 85 -4.76 -4.36 -8.46
N TYR A 86 -5.04 -3.27 -7.76
CA TYR A 86 -6.41 -2.91 -7.42
C TYR A 86 -7.18 -2.47 -8.68
N LYS A 87 -8.44 -2.87 -8.80
CA LYS A 87 -9.25 -2.72 -10.02
C LYS A 87 -9.53 -1.28 -10.47
N HIS A 88 -9.42 -0.31 -9.57
CA HIS A 88 -9.72 1.09 -9.89
C HIS A 88 -8.48 1.98 -9.78
N PRO A 89 -8.23 2.84 -10.78
CA PRO A 89 -7.20 3.87 -10.68
C PRO A 89 -7.69 5.06 -9.85
N TYR A 90 -6.74 5.75 -9.21
CA TYR A 90 -6.98 6.94 -8.39
C TYR A 90 -6.03 8.07 -8.77
N SER A 91 -6.41 9.33 -8.42
CA SER A 91 -5.60 10.53 -8.62
C SER A 91 -5.27 11.24 -7.30
N HIS A 92 -6.28 11.56 -6.48
CA HIS A 92 -6.15 12.28 -5.22
C HIS A 92 -6.60 11.39 -4.07
N TYR A 93 -5.66 10.94 -3.25
CA TYR A 93 -5.96 9.99 -2.18
C TYR A 93 -4.87 9.94 -1.13
N ARG A 94 -5.21 9.35 0.02
CA ARG A 94 -4.24 8.84 0.98
C ARG A 94 -4.44 7.33 1.07
N ILE A 95 -3.40 6.54 0.82
CA ILE A 95 -3.41 5.09 1.02
C ILE A 95 -2.65 4.77 2.30
N ARG A 96 -3.19 3.84 3.08
CA ARG A 96 -2.55 3.26 4.26
C ARG A 96 -2.36 1.78 4.07
N VAL A 97 -1.14 1.31 4.27
CA VAL A 97 -0.78 -0.09 4.18
C VAL A 97 -0.10 -0.53 5.46
N GLU A 98 -0.49 -1.69 5.97
CA GLU A 98 0.15 -2.31 7.11
C GLU A 98 0.72 -3.66 6.69
N TYR A 99 2.04 -3.79 6.73
CA TYR A 99 2.78 -4.93 6.21
C TYR A 99 3.80 -5.49 7.22
N ARG A 100 4.24 -6.73 7.00
CA ARG A 100 5.42 -7.31 7.65
C ARG A 100 6.09 -8.31 6.73
N PHE A 101 7.40 -8.37 6.76
CA PHE A 101 8.15 -9.44 6.13
C PHE A 101 8.22 -10.64 7.07
N VAL A 102 8.15 -11.85 6.52
CA VAL A 102 8.14 -13.10 7.28
C VAL A 102 8.98 -14.17 6.58
N GLY A 103 9.55 -15.09 7.37
CA GLY A 103 10.28 -16.25 6.85
C GLY A 103 11.53 -15.89 6.06
N ASP A 104 11.91 -16.80 5.16
CA ASP A 104 13.11 -16.72 4.36
C ASP A 104 12.79 -16.30 2.92
N GLN A 105 13.76 -15.68 2.27
CA GLN A 105 13.68 -15.33 0.85
C GLN A 105 13.65 -16.60 0.00
N CYS A 106 12.85 -16.59 -1.08
CA CYS A 106 12.81 -17.65 -2.08
C CYS A 106 14.24 -17.97 -2.59
N PRO A 107 14.61 -19.25 -2.77
CA PRO A 107 15.90 -19.63 -3.32
C PRO A 107 16.21 -18.90 -4.64
N GLU A 108 17.44 -18.50 -4.84
CA GLU A 108 17.92 -17.72 -5.98
C GLU A 108 17.22 -16.34 -6.16
N GLY A 109 16.52 -15.84 -5.12
CA GLY A 109 16.06 -14.46 -5.09
C GLY A 109 17.26 -13.49 -5.07
N PRO A 110 17.22 -12.37 -5.83
CA PRO A 110 18.33 -11.44 -5.87
C PRO A 110 18.55 -10.80 -4.50
N GLY A 111 19.82 -10.62 -4.10
CA GLY A 111 20.16 -10.13 -2.76
C GLY A 111 19.55 -8.76 -2.42
N TRP A 112 19.39 -7.88 -3.42
CA TRP A 112 18.74 -6.59 -3.23
C TRP A 112 17.24 -6.70 -2.91
N ALA A 113 16.60 -7.81 -3.31
CA ALA A 113 15.18 -8.09 -3.05
C ALA A 113 14.92 -8.77 -1.69
N PHE A 114 15.96 -8.93 -0.84
CA PHE A 114 15.76 -9.38 0.53
C PHE A 114 14.89 -8.40 1.31
N ARG A 115 13.78 -8.88 1.89
CA ARG A 115 12.77 -8.07 2.60
C ARG A 115 12.44 -6.79 1.82
N ASN A 116 12.05 -6.97 0.55
CA ASN A 116 11.68 -5.93 -0.39
C ASN A 116 10.30 -6.21 -0.97
N SER A 117 9.51 -5.16 -1.05
CA SER A 117 8.19 -5.07 -1.65
C SER A 117 7.91 -3.61 -1.96
N GLY A 118 6.75 -3.28 -2.53
CA GLY A 118 6.41 -1.90 -2.87
C GLY A 118 4.90 -1.65 -2.98
N ILE A 119 4.54 -0.38 -2.82
CA ILE A 119 3.25 0.15 -3.23
C ILE A 119 3.51 0.92 -4.52
N MET A 120 3.00 0.40 -5.64
CA MET A 120 3.10 1.11 -6.92
C MET A 120 1.93 2.07 -7.04
N ILE A 121 2.20 3.33 -7.35
CA ILE A 121 1.21 4.39 -7.54
C ILE A 121 1.40 5.04 -8.92
N HIS A 122 0.38 5.68 -9.45
CA HIS A 122 0.39 6.22 -10.82
C HIS A 122 0.85 5.19 -11.87
N GLY A 123 0.62 3.90 -11.57
CA GLY A 123 1.08 2.80 -12.40
C GLY A 123 0.28 2.65 -13.71
N GLN A 124 0.95 2.10 -14.73
CA GLN A 124 0.23 1.55 -15.88
C GLN A 124 -0.77 0.48 -15.43
N SER A 125 -1.78 0.18 -16.23
CA SER A 125 -2.74 -0.87 -15.88
C SER A 125 -2.14 -2.26 -16.04
N ALA A 126 -2.67 -3.23 -15.28
CA ALA A 126 -2.24 -4.63 -15.35
C ALA A 126 -2.36 -5.20 -16.78
N GLU A 127 -3.43 -4.80 -17.49
CA GLU A 127 -3.72 -5.22 -18.86
C GLU A 127 -2.71 -4.68 -19.88
N SER A 128 -2.09 -3.52 -19.59
CA SER A 128 -1.11 -2.88 -20.46
C SER A 128 0.30 -3.44 -20.32
N MET A 129 0.57 -4.22 -19.26
CA MET A 129 1.86 -4.86 -19.03
C MET A 129 2.09 -5.99 -20.04
N GLU A 130 3.31 -6.05 -20.55
CA GLU A 130 3.72 -7.19 -21.39
C GLU A 130 3.93 -8.46 -20.58
N VAL A 131 3.85 -9.62 -21.24
CA VAL A 131 3.99 -10.91 -20.55
C VAL A 131 5.33 -11.03 -19.82
N LYS A 132 6.40 -10.51 -20.41
CA LYS A 132 7.77 -10.57 -19.88
C LYS A 132 8.22 -9.28 -19.18
N GLN A 133 7.30 -8.38 -18.86
CA GLN A 133 7.62 -7.15 -18.14
C GLN A 133 7.71 -7.44 -16.66
N ASP A 134 8.85 -7.10 -16.04
CA ASP A 134 9.11 -7.38 -14.61
C ASP A 134 8.37 -6.39 -13.69
N PHE A 135 8.40 -5.11 -14.02
CA PHE A 135 7.82 -4.04 -13.21
C PHE A 135 6.88 -3.18 -14.04
N PRO A 136 5.73 -2.73 -13.48
CA PRO A 136 4.91 -1.73 -14.14
C PRO A 136 5.65 -0.40 -14.20
N VAL A 137 5.51 0.33 -15.30
CA VAL A 137 5.87 1.75 -15.34
C VAL A 137 5.03 2.46 -14.30
N SER A 138 5.66 3.02 -13.27
CA SER A 138 4.99 3.56 -12.06
C SER A 138 5.93 4.38 -11.20
N ILE A 139 5.41 4.97 -10.15
CA ILE A 139 6.17 5.40 -8.99
C ILE A 139 6.07 4.31 -7.93
N GLU A 140 7.19 3.84 -7.41
CA GLU A 140 7.24 2.85 -6.35
C GLU A 140 7.54 3.53 -5.00
N VAL A 141 6.67 3.30 -4.05
CA VAL A 141 6.92 3.53 -2.62
C VAL A 141 7.48 2.24 -2.06
N GLN A 142 8.82 2.15 -2.02
CA GLN A 142 9.51 0.93 -1.69
C GLN A 142 9.38 0.57 -0.21
N LEU A 143 8.92 -0.64 0.08
CA LEU A 143 8.77 -1.19 1.41
C LEU A 143 9.97 -2.10 1.70
N LEU A 144 10.81 -1.71 2.66
CA LEU A 144 11.97 -2.48 3.06
C LEU A 144 11.90 -2.95 4.51
N GLY A 145 12.47 -4.13 4.76
CA GLY A 145 12.73 -4.64 6.09
C GLY A 145 14.23 -4.77 6.35
N GLY A 146 14.66 -4.53 7.59
CA GLY A 146 16.06 -4.64 7.99
C GLY A 146 16.53 -6.09 8.14
N ASN A 147 17.82 -6.29 7.96
CA ASN A 147 18.52 -7.57 8.09
C ASN A 147 19.07 -7.85 9.51
N GLY A 148 18.72 -7.01 10.49
CA GLY A 148 19.18 -7.12 11.88
C GLY A 148 20.52 -6.43 12.17
N LYS A 149 21.17 -5.82 11.17
CA LYS A 149 22.52 -5.23 11.31
C LYS A 149 22.62 -3.84 10.69
N ASP A 150 22.33 -3.74 9.40
CA ASP A 150 22.59 -2.54 8.62
C ASP A 150 21.38 -1.58 8.64
N GLU A 151 21.67 -0.29 8.51
CA GLU A 151 20.62 0.70 8.27
C GLU A 151 20.03 0.51 6.86
N ARG A 152 18.70 0.44 6.80
CA ARG A 152 17.94 0.26 5.59
C ARG A 152 16.58 0.94 5.73
N SER A 153 16.49 2.16 5.27
CA SER A 153 15.24 2.94 5.33
C SER A 153 14.13 2.27 4.51
N THR A 154 12.90 2.39 4.97
CA THR A 154 11.70 2.03 4.19
C THR A 154 11.05 3.28 3.60
N LEU A 155 10.00 3.12 2.78
CA LEU A 155 9.37 4.25 2.09
C LEU A 155 10.35 5.04 1.20
N ASN A 156 11.30 4.36 0.60
CA ASN A 156 12.14 4.97 -0.42
C ASN A 156 11.31 5.24 -1.69
N LEU A 157 11.80 6.11 -2.54
CA LEU A 157 11.27 6.31 -3.88
C LEU A 157 12.06 5.47 -4.87
N CYS A 158 11.40 4.63 -5.69
CA CYS A 158 11.98 4.11 -6.92
C CYS A 158 11.07 4.46 -8.12
N THR A 159 11.65 4.57 -9.29
CA THR A 159 10.99 5.15 -10.48
C THR A 159 11.12 4.22 -11.70
N PRO A 160 10.51 3.01 -11.68
CA PRO A 160 10.53 2.12 -12.85
C PRO A 160 9.80 2.78 -14.04
N GLY A 161 10.54 3.12 -15.10
CA GLY A 161 10.03 3.77 -16.30
C GLY A 161 9.52 5.20 -16.13
N THR A 162 9.84 5.84 -15.01
CA THR A 162 9.37 7.18 -14.65
C THR A 162 10.50 8.06 -14.12
N ASN A 163 10.20 9.35 -13.99
CA ASN A 163 11.00 10.35 -13.28
C ASN A 163 10.09 11.21 -12.41
N VAL A 164 10.66 11.98 -11.50
CA VAL A 164 9.95 12.94 -10.65
C VAL A 164 10.69 14.27 -10.60
N VAL A 165 10.09 15.30 -10.02
CA VAL A 165 10.81 16.49 -9.57
C VAL A 165 11.04 16.36 -8.06
N TYR A 166 12.30 16.35 -7.68
CA TYR A 166 12.76 16.28 -6.29
C TYR A 166 13.75 17.41 -6.02
N ASN A 167 13.55 18.16 -4.94
CA ASN A 167 14.32 19.38 -4.63
C ASN A 167 14.40 20.35 -5.85
N ASP A 168 13.24 20.63 -6.45
CA ASP A 168 13.07 21.53 -7.60
C ASP A 168 13.85 21.13 -8.87
N THR A 169 14.34 19.89 -8.93
CA THR A 169 15.14 19.40 -10.05
C THR A 169 14.52 18.12 -10.62
N LEU A 170 14.56 17.97 -11.95
CA LEU A 170 14.18 16.70 -12.58
C LEU A 170 15.13 15.60 -12.08
N TRP A 171 14.55 14.64 -11.35
CA TRP A 171 15.28 13.58 -10.70
C TRP A 171 15.13 12.28 -11.50
N THR A 172 16.25 11.81 -12.00
CA THR A 172 16.33 10.64 -12.90
C THR A 172 17.08 9.47 -12.28
N GLN A 173 17.44 9.57 -10.99
CA GLN A 173 18.00 8.47 -10.24
C GLN A 173 16.91 7.46 -9.94
N HIS A 174 17.18 6.17 -10.20
CA HIS A 174 16.17 5.12 -10.09
C HIS A 174 15.61 4.97 -8.68
N CYS A 175 16.45 4.95 -7.64
CA CYS A 175 16.01 4.88 -6.26
C CYS A 175 16.64 5.96 -5.38
N THR A 176 15.85 6.49 -4.44
CA THR A 176 16.22 7.54 -3.49
C THR A 176 15.76 7.16 -2.09
N ASN A 177 16.66 7.15 -1.12
CA ASN A 177 16.33 6.80 0.26
C ASN A 177 15.46 7.86 0.93
N SER A 178 14.51 7.41 1.72
CA SER A 178 13.77 8.24 2.65
C SER A 178 14.59 8.52 3.92
N SER A 179 14.08 9.39 4.77
CA SER A 179 14.63 9.64 6.12
C SER A 179 14.04 8.73 7.19
N SER A 180 13.35 7.64 6.83
CA SER A 180 12.78 6.71 7.81
C SER A 180 13.87 5.89 8.52
N LYS A 181 13.54 5.43 9.73
CA LYS A 181 14.36 4.43 10.43
C LYS A 181 14.25 3.05 9.77
N THR A 182 15.13 2.13 10.16
CA THR A 182 15.08 0.72 9.78
C THR A 182 14.15 -0.07 10.70
N TYR A 183 13.31 -0.93 10.12
CA TYR A 183 12.42 -1.84 10.82
C TYR A 183 12.95 -3.27 10.69
N HIS A 184 13.52 -3.81 11.77
CA HIS A 184 14.10 -5.15 11.79
C HIS A 184 13.08 -6.20 12.25
N GLY A 185 13.31 -7.45 11.83
CA GLY A 185 12.49 -8.60 12.24
C GLY A 185 11.09 -8.61 11.59
N ASP A 186 10.23 -9.47 12.14
CA ASP A 186 8.88 -9.73 11.60
C ASP A 186 7.83 -8.84 12.26
N GLN A 187 8.10 -7.55 12.37
CA GLN A 187 7.19 -6.58 12.98
C GLN A 187 6.22 -6.00 11.96
N TRP A 188 5.01 -5.67 12.42
CA TRP A 188 4.05 -4.92 11.63
C TRP A 188 4.49 -3.45 11.51
N VAL A 189 4.48 -2.94 10.28
CA VAL A 189 4.82 -1.57 9.95
C VAL A 189 3.63 -0.94 9.24
N THR A 190 3.15 0.20 9.75
CA THR A 190 2.07 0.97 9.12
C THR A 190 2.66 2.17 8.41
N VAL A 191 2.33 2.31 7.14
CA VAL A 191 2.79 3.40 6.27
C VAL A 191 1.62 4.08 5.61
N GLU A 192 1.79 5.34 5.26
CA GLU A 192 0.83 6.10 4.47
C GLU A 192 1.52 6.78 3.28
N VAL A 193 0.78 6.93 2.19
CA VAL A 193 1.18 7.73 1.04
C VAL A 193 0.06 8.70 0.73
N GLU A 194 0.36 9.98 0.72
CA GLU A 194 -0.56 11.02 0.25
C GLU A 194 -0.21 11.41 -1.19
N VAL A 195 -1.19 11.36 -2.05
CA VAL A 195 -1.08 11.63 -3.49
C VAL A 195 -2.08 12.71 -3.86
N GLN A 196 -1.62 13.80 -4.45
CA GLN A 196 -2.45 14.91 -4.93
C GLN A 196 -2.19 15.11 -6.43
N GLY A 197 -2.68 14.16 -7.23
CA GLY A 197 -2.43 14.12 -8.66
C GLY A 197 -0.93 14.13 -8.97
N ASP A 198 -0.49 14.98 -9.86
CA ASP A 198 0.92 15.21 -10.18
C ASP A 198 1.56 16.36 -9.39
N SER A 199 0.79 17.02 -8.50
CA SER A 199 1.27 18.21 -7.78
C SER A 199 2.21 17.86 -6.63
N ILE A 200 1.87 16.86 -5.80
CA ILE A 200 2.69 16.46 -4.65
C ILE A 200 2.41 15.02 -4.24
N ILE A 201 3.46 14.31 -3.86
CA ILE A 201 3.40 12.97 -3.28
C ILE A 201 4.24 12.95 -2.01
N LYS A 202 3.67 12.42 -0.91
CA LYS A 202 4.34 12.32 0.39
C LYS A 202 4.34 10.88 0.88
N HIS A 203 5.51 10.41 1.30
CA HIS A 203 5.66 9.15 2.04
C HIS A 203 5.65 9.47 3.53
N ILE A 204 4.78 8.81 4.28
CA ILE A 204 4.49 9.15 5.68
C ILE A 204 4.59 7.89 6.55
N ILE A 205 5.30 7.98 7.65
CA ILE A 205 5.40 6.93 8.66
C ILE A 205 5.46 7.56 10.06
N ASP A 206 4.80 6.96 11.03
CA ASP A 206 4.68 7.49 12.40
C ASP A 206 4.19 8.96 12.42
N GLY A 207 3.33 9.35 11.46
CA GLY A 207 2.80 10.72 11.30
C GLY A 207 3.79 11.73 10.73
N GLN A 208 4.98 11.31 10.31
CA GLN A 208 6.02 12.18 9.75
C GLN A 208 6.21 11.93 8.26
N THR A 209 6.32 13.00 7.47
CA THR A 209 6.74 12.93 6.08
C THR A 209 8.23 12.63 6.02
N VAL A 210 8.59 11.47 5.44
CA VAL A 210 9.99 11.00 5.34
C VAL A 210 10.56 11.16 3.94
N LEU A 211 9.70 11.41 2.94
CA LEU A 211 10.08 11.77 1.58
C LEU A 211 8.93 12.52 0.92
N GLU A 212 9.24 13.53 0.11
CA GLU A 212 8.27 14.33 -0.63
C GLU A 212 8.84 14.69 -2.00
N TYR A 213 8.03 14.63 -3.04
CA TYR A 213 8.38 14.97 -4.42
C TYR A 213 7.13 15.33 -5.22
N SER A 214 7.31 15.79 -6.46
CA SER A 214 6.22 16.25 -7.33
C SER A 214 6.47 15.85 -8.78
N LYS A 215 5.48 16.12 -9.65
CA LYS A 215 5.54 15.95 -11.09
C LYS A 215 6.05 14.58 -11.52
N PRO A 216 5.44 13.48 -11.01
CA PRO A 216 5.72 12.16 -11.55
C PRO A 216 5.43 12.16 -13.05
N GLN A 217 6.33 11.59 -13.84
CA GLN A 217 6.26 11.67 -15.30
C GLN A 217 6.89 10.47 -15.96
N LEU A 218 6.45 10.14 -17.16
CA LEU A 218 7.04 9.08 -17.96
C LEU A 218 8.51 9.42 -18.29
N ASP A 219 9.38 8.43 -18.24
CA ASP A 219 10.77 8.55 -18.63
C ASP A 219 10.92 8.32 -20.14
N PRO A 220 11.31 9.33 -20.93
CA PRO A 220 11.52 9.15 -22.39
C PRO A 220 12.58 8.11 -22.75
N ARG A 221 13.41 7.69 -21.79
CA ARG A 221 14.47 6.66 -21.98
C ARG A 221 13.94 5.24 -21.80
N ASP A 222 12.75 5.07 -21.21
CA ASP A 222 12.16 3.75 -20.97
C ASP A 222 11.63 3.13 -22.27
N PRO A 223 11.87 1.83 -22.52
CA PRO A 223 11.34 1.15 -23.71
C PRO A 223 9.81 1.21 -23.84
N SER A 224 9.07 1.31 -22.74
CA SER A 224 7.60 1.39 -22.74
C SER A 224 7.06 2.79 -23.03
N PHE A 225 7.93 3.83 -23.05
CA PHE A 225 7.52 5.23 -23.16
C PHE A 225 6.57 5.50 -24.32
N GLN A 226 6.94 5.09 -25.53
CA GLN A 226 6.14 5.35 -26.73
C GLN A 226 4.77 4.67 -26.68
N LYS A 227 4.69 3.50 -26.06
CA LYS A 227 3.45 2.73 -25.91
C LYS A 227 2.50 3.35 -24.90
N LEU A 228 3.06 3.97 -23.85
CA LEU A 228 2.29 4.56 -22.73
C LEU A 228 2.02 6.05 -22.91
N LEU A 229 2.67 6.69 -23.89
CA LEU A 229 2.47 8.11 -24.15
C LEU A 229 1.04 8.38 -24.61
N PRO A 230 0.26 9.21 -23.91
CA PRO A 230 -1.11 9.53 -24.32
C PRO A 230 -1.16 10.37 -25.60
N ALA A 231 -2.34 10.45 -26.21
CA ALA A 231 -2.55 11.12 -27.50
C ALA A 231 -2.22 12.63 -27.45
N ASP A 232 -2.43 13.29 -26.31
CA ASP A 232 -2.09 14.70 -26.07
C ASP A 232 -0.60 14.93 -25.78
N LYS A 233 0.19 13.83 -25.73
CA LYS A 233 1.62 13.82 -25.42
C LYS A 233 1.98 14.40 -24.04
N ASN A 234 1.03 14.47 -23.11
CA ASN A 234 1.31 14.83 -21.74
C ASN A 234 2.04 13.68 -21.06
N ILE A 235 3.25 13.94 -20.58
CA ILE A 235 4.07 12.94 -19.89
C ILE A 235 3.82 12.89 -18.37
N LEU A 236 3.13 13.87 -17.81
CA LEU A 236 2.82 13.91 -16.37
C LEU A 236 1.82 12.81 -16.00
N LEU A 237 2.06 12.20 -14.86
CA LEU A 237 1.23 11.12 -14.31
C LEU A 237 0.37 11.66 -13.18
N SER A 238 -0.84 12.12 -13.50
CA SER A 238 -1.77 12.66 -12.50
C SER A 238 -2.73 11.62 -11.92
N LYS A 239 -2.81 10.43 -12.54
CA LYS A 239 -3.70 9.32 -12.19
C LYS A 239 -3.10 8.00 -12.65
N GLY A 240 -3.39 6.90 -11.94
CA GLY A 240 -2.94 5.59 -12.40
C GLY A 240 -3.39 4.45 -11.48
N SER A 241 -2.95 3.25 -11.83
CA SER A 241 -3.20 2.04 -11.04
C SER A 241 -2.42 2.05 -9.74
N ILE A 242 -2.98 1.37 -8.74
CA ILE A 242 -2.32 1.04 -7.47
C ILE A 242 -2.05 -0.45 -7.47
N SER A 243 -0.83 -0.88 -7.15
CA SER A 243 -0.50 -2.29 -6.95
C SER A 243 0.45 -2.53 -5.79
N LEU A 244 0.46 -3.75 -5.28
CA LEU A 244 1.42 -4.26 -4.30
C LEU A 244 2.35 -5.26 -4.97
N GLN A 245 3.60 -5.29 -4.54
CA GLN A 245 4.67 -5.99 -5.22
C GLN A 245 5.10 -7.28 -4.51
N ALA A 246 5.55 -8.27 -5.28
CA ALA A 246 6.14 -9.53 -4.87
C ALA A 246 7.52 -9.68 -5.52
N GLU A 247 8.61 -9.64 -4.72
CA GLU A 247 9.99 -9.60 -5.17
C GLU A 247 10.88 -10.69 -4.54
N SER A 248 10.40 -11.90 -4.38
CA SER A 248 11.11 -13.05 -3.82
C SER A 248 11.10 -13.20 -2.29
N HIS A 249 10.80 -12.19 -1.50
CA HIS A 249 10.70 -12.34 -0.05
C HIS A 249 9.23 -12.37 0.39
N PRO A 250 8.79 -13.33 1.22
CA PRO A 250 7.43 -13.39 1.71
C PRO A 250 7.05 -12.15 2.53
N VAL A 251 5.86 -11.62 2.25
CA VAL A 251 5.29 -10.46 2.95
C VAL A 251 3.82 -10.70 3.23
N ASP A 252 3.37 -10.23 4.38
CA ASP A 252 1.96 -10.19 4.78
C ASP A 252 1.47 -8.75 4.75
N PHE A 253 0.24 -8.56 4.27
CA PHE A 253 -0.50 -7.30 4.38
C PHE A 253 -1.80 -7.59 5.15
N ARG A 254 -2.03 -6.88 6.26
CA ARG A 254 -3.30 -7.02 7.01
C ARG A 254 -4.24 -5.84 6.81
N LYS A 255 -3.74 -4.74 6.25
CA LYS A 255 -4.52 -3.55 5.97
C LYS A 255 -4.05 -2.92 4.67
N VAL A 256 -4.96 -2.69 3.76
CA VAL A 256 -4.80 -1.87 2.57
C VAL A 256 -6.06 -1.05 2.44
N GLU A 257 -6.01 0.21 2.82
CA GLU A 257 -7.17 1.09 2.83
C GLU A 257 -6.84 2.45 2.21
N LEU A 258 -7.84 3.10 1.63
CA LEU A 258 -7.69 4.34 0.89
C LEU A 258 -8.72 5.36 1.34
N LEU A 259 -8.28 6.56 1.63
CA LEU A 259 -9.11 7.74 1.79
C LEU A 259 -9.08 8.51 0.48
N ASN A 260 -10.22 8.54 -0.22
CA ASN A 260 -10.34 9.33 -1.44
C ASN A 260 -10.46 10.81 -1.05
N LEU A 261 -9.54 11.63 -1.53
CA LEU A 261 -9.51 13.08 -1.27
C LEU A 261 -10.34 13.86 -2.30
N GLY A 262 -10.93 13.15 -3.25
CA GLY A 262 -11.65 13.73 -4.38
C GLY A 262 -10.69 14.15 -5.49
N ASP A 263 -11.22 14.29 -6.70
CA ASP A 263 -10.57 15.08 -7.72
C ASP A 263 -10.84 16.53 -7.36
N ASP A 264 -9.82 17.38 -7.25
CA ASP A 264 -10.05 18.81 -7.15
C ASP A 264 -10.84 19.24 -8.39
N CYS A 265 -12.17 19.35 -8.21
CA CYS A 265 -13.04 19.93 -9.22
C CYS A 265 -12.77 21.43 -9.22
N ASN A 266 -11.85 21.86 -10.06
CA ASN A 266 -11.73 23.24 -10.50
C ASN A 266 -12.08 23.33 -11.98
#